data_538beda928d33c32893a3e27361e058f
#
_entry.id   538beda928d33c32893a3e27361e058f
#
_cell.length_a   1.000
_cell.length_b   1.000
_cell.length_c   1.000
_cell.angle_alpha   90.00
_cell.angle_beta   90.00
_cell.angle_gamma   90.00
#
_symmetry.space_group_name_H-M   'P 1'
#
loop_
_entity.id
_entity.type
_entity.pdbx_description
1 polymer ?
#
loop_
_entity_poly.entity_id
_entity_poly.type
_entity_poly.pdbx_seq_one_letter_code
_entity_poly.pdbx_strand_id
1 'polypeptide(L)'
;MNKQNQSLRFLTYTALGLALVFVAQLLGKLIGSRLPIYGPFSLTQLITGSLVNCVLLVFTAFAGLGSGVVISLLSPVLAFAFGIQPQPFMIPVIACGNALLCLIYRLLAKRLHLSGLLSVIGAALVKCGFFYLTVPTLVRLFAPEGPQRKALPIMFSWPQGLTALLGGLLALAILRRLQKAEHTA
;
A
#
# COMPACT_ATOMS: atom_id res chain seq x y z
N MET A 1 11.08 -14.48 -25.49
CA MET A 1 9.68 -14.08 -25.18
C MET A 1 9.36 -12.81 -25.97
N ASN A 2 8.29 -12.80 -26.77
CA ASN A 2 7.95 -11.67 -27.64
C ASN A 2 7.56 -10.44 -26.80
N LYS A 3 7.93 -9.22 -27.21
CA LYS A 3 7.60 -7.94 -26.54
C LYS A 3 6.10 -7.80 -26.25
N GLN A 4 5.26 -8.28 -27.18
CA GLN A 4 3.81 -8.27 -27.04
C GLN A 4 3.32 -9.10 -25.84
N ASN A 5 3.89 -10.28 -25.63
CA ASN A 5 3.55 -11.13 -24.48
C ASN A 5 3.99 -10.52 -23.14
N GLN A 6 5.08 -9.76 -23.12
CA GLN A 6 5.53 -9.06 -21.92
C GLN A 6 4.57 -7.92 -21.55
N SER A 7 4.13 -7.13 -22.55
CA SER A 7 3.15 -6.05 -22.34
C SER A 7 1.80 -6.58 -21.86
N LEU A 8 1.32 -7.67 -22.44
CA LEU A 8 0.06 -8.32 -22.02
C LEU A 8 0.15 -8.80 -20.57
N ARG A 9 1.23 -9.48 -20.19
CA ARG A 9 1.44 -9.94 -18.81
C ARG A 9 1.49 -8.76 -17.83
N PHE A 10 2.22 -7.70 -18.15
CA PHE A 10 2.27 -6.50 -17.34
C PHE A 10 0.88 -5.91 -17.13
N LEU A 11 0.11 -5.73 -18.19
CA LEU A 11 -1.25 -5.17 -18.15
C LEU A 11 -2.18 -6.04 -17.30
N THR A 12 -2.18 -7.37 -17.55
CA THR A 12 -3.04 -8.32 -16.85
C THR A 12 -2.74 -8.34 -15.34
N TYR A 13 -1.47 -8.42 -14.95
CA TYR A 13 -1.11 -8.42 -13.54
C TYR A 13 -1.39 -7.08 -12.87
N THR A 14 -1.16 -5.97 -13.56
CA THR A 14 -1.47 -4.65 -13.01
C THR A 14 -2.96 -4.46 -12.81
N ALA A 15 -3.79 -4.88 -13.77
CA ALA A 15 -5.24 -4.85 -13.67
C ALA A 15 -5.76 -5.74 -12.52
N LEU A 16 -5.21 -6.96 -12.40
CA LEU A 16 -5.56 -7.86 -11.30
C LEU A 16 -5.16 -7.27 -9.94
N GLY A 17 -3.97 -6.68 -9.84
CA GLY A 17 -3.53 -6.02 -8.62
C GLY A 17 -4.41 -4.83 -8.23
N LEU A 18 -4.82 -4.00 -9.21
CA LEU A 18 -5.77 -2.91 -8.99
C LEU A 18 -7.13 -3.42 -8.51
N ALA A 19 -7.66 -4.49 -9.13
CA ALA A 19 -8.92 -5.10 -8.72
C ALA A 19 -8.84 -5.61 -7.27
N LEU A 20 -7.76 -6.30 -6.89
CA LEU A 20 -7.58 -6.79 -5.53
C LEU A 20 -7.44 -5.65 -4.50
N VAL A 21 -6.72 -4.58 -4.83
CA VAL A 21 -6.65 -3.40 -3.96
C VAL A 21 -8.03 -2.77 -3.81
N PHE A 22 -8.78 -2.65 -4.90
CA PHE A 22 -10.13 -2.11 -4.86
C PHE A 22 -11.08 -2.95 -4.00
N VAL A 23 -11.05 -4.28 -4.15
CA VAL A 23 -11.81 -5.20 -3.30
C VAL A 23 -11.42 -5.03 -1.82
N ALA A 24 -10.13 -4.96 -1.50
CA ALA A 24 -9.66 -4.73 -0.13
C ALA A 24 -10.20 -3.41 0.46
N GLN A 25 -10.24 -2.35 -0.34
CA GLN A 25 -10.76 -1.05 0.06
C GLN A 25 -12.29 -1.09 0.24
N LEU A 26 -13.02 -1.75 -0.66
CA LEU A 26 -14.48 -1.93 -0.54
C LEU A 26 -14.84 -2.75 0.69
N LEU A 27 -14.15 -3.85 0.94
CA LEU A 27 -14.35 -4.66 2.15
C LEU A 27 -14.17 -3.80 3.40
N GLY A 28 -13.15 -2.96 3.45
CA GLY A 28 -12.97 -2.01 4.54
C GLY A 28 -14.15 -1.06 4.70
N LYS A 29 -14.68 -0.53 3.61
CA LYS A 29 -15.85 0.35 3.64
C LYS A 29 -17.12 -0.37 4.09
N LEU A 30 -17.32 -1.62 3.64
CA LEU A 30 -18.52 -2.43 3.95
C LEU A 30 -18.52 -2.95 5.40
N ILE A 31 -17.39 -3.38 5.92
CA ILE A 31 -17.24 -3.83 7.31
C ILE A 31 -17.54 -2.67 8.28
N GLY A 32 -17.42 -1.45 7.80
CA GLY A 32 -17.83 -0.24 8.50
C GLY A 32 -17.18 -0.13 9.85
N SER A 33 -16.07 0.53 9.94
CA SER A 33 -15.36 0.49 11.17
C SER A 33 -15.83 1.48 12.16
N ARG A 34 -16.18 0.96 13.21
CA ARG A 34 -16.43 1.76 14.41
C ARG A 34 -15.77 1.18 15.64
N LEU A 35 -14.82 0.25 15.44
CA LEU A 35 -13.98 -0.25 16.51
C LEU A 35 -12.67 0.55 16.48
N PRO A 36 -12.56 1.64 17.27
CA PRO A 36 -11.33 2.40 17.38
C PRO A 36 -10.27 1.55 18.08
N ILE A 37 -9.04 1.61 17.58
CA ILE A 37 -7.88 1.01 18.26
C ILE A 37 -7.18 2.08 19.06
N TYR A 38 -6.94 3.25 18.45
CA TYR A 38 -6.29 4.37 19.11
C TYR A 38 -6.71 5.68 18.43
N GLY A 39 -7.44 6.54 19.12
CA GLY A 39 -7.96 7.78 18.57
C GLY A 39 -8.74 7.55 17.24
N PRO A 40 -8.35 8.21 16.17
CA PRO A 40 -9.01 8.03 14.85
C PRO A 40 -8.58 6.76 14.11
N PHE A 41 -7.58 6.00 14.60
CA PHE A 41 -7.11 4.76 13.99
C PHE A 41 -8.03 3.60 14.36
N SER A 42 -8.56 2.90 13.35
CA SER A 42 -9.56 1.86 13.52
C SER A 42 -9.07 0.48 13.04
N LEU A 43 -9.75 -0.57 13.53
CA LEU A 43 -9.50 -1.95 13.10
C LEU A 43 -9.65 -2.12 11.58
N THR A 44 -10.64 -1.45 10.99
CA THR A 44 -10.83 -1.48 9.53
C THR A 44 -9.66 -0.88 8.80
N GLN A 45 -9.13 0.23 9.27
CA GLN A 45 -7.94 0.85 8.67
C GLN A 45 -6.73 -0.08 8.79
N LEU A 46 -6.57 -0.78 9.93
CA LEU A 46 -5.53 -1.78 10.11
C LEU A 46 -5.64 -2.90 9.07
N ILE A 47 -6.82 -3.50 8.94
CA ILE A 47 -7.07 -4.61 7.99
C ILE A 47 -6.90 -4.13 6.56
N THR A 48 -7.61 -3.07 6.16
CA THR A 48 -7.58 -2.56 4.78
C THR A 48 -6.18 -2.10 4.38
N GLY A 49 -5.51 -1.34 5.25
CA GLY A 49 -4.15 -0.88 5.00
C GLY A 49 -3.17 -2.03 4.86
N SER A 50 -3.29 -3.07 5.68
CA SER A 50 -2.45 -4.27 5.58
C SER A 50 -2.69 -5.04 4.29
N LEU A 51 -3.96 -5.23 3.89
CA LEU A 51 -4.30 -5.89 2.63
C LEU A 51 -3.81 -5.11 1.40
N VAL A 52 -3.98 -3.80 1.38
CA VAL A 52 -3.47 -2.94 0.30
C VAL A 52 -1.95 -3.05 0.20
N ASN A 53 -1.23 -2.91 1.31
CA ASN A 53 0.23 -3.04 1.33
C ASN A 53 0.69 -4.46 0.92
N CYS A 54 -0.04 -5.50 1.32
CA CYS A 54 0.21 -6.87 0.89
C CYS A 54 0.14 -7.00 -0.63
N VAL A 55 -0.96 -6.55 -1.25
CA VAL A 55 -1.13 -6.59 -2.71
C VAL A 55 -0.02 -5.82 -3.42
N LEU A 56 0.29 -4.59 -2.96
CA LEU A 56 1.36 -3.78 -3.53
C LEU A 56 2.71 -4.53 -3.55
N LEU A 57 3.09 -5.16 -2.45
CA LEU A 57 4.36 -5.86 -2.34
C LEU A 57 4.38 -7.18 -3.11
N VAL A 58 3.27 -7.95 -3.13
CA VAL A 58 3.15 -9.17 -3.93
C VAL A 58 3.32 -8.84 -5.42
N PHE A 59 2.60 -7.84 -5.94
CA PHE A 59 2.70 -7.48 -7.36
C PHE A 59 4.03 -6.81 -7.71
N THR A 60 4.64 -6.08 -6.78
CA THR A 60 6.01 -5.57 -6.95
C THR A 60 7.04 -6.69 -7.07
N ALA A 61 6.90 -7.74 -6.27
CA ALA A 61 7.81 -8.88 -6.28
C ALA A 61 7.60 -9.77 -7.52
N PHE A 62 6.35 -10.11 -7.83
CA PHE A 62 5.94 -11.07 -8.85
C PHE A 62 5.87 -10.47 -10.25
N ALA A 63 5.16 -9.36 -10.42
CA ALA A 63 4.93 -8.72 -11.72
C ALA A 63 5.97 -7.63 -12.05
N GLY A 64 6.77 -7.21 -11.06
CA GLY A 64 7.80 -6.22 -11.20
C GLY A 64 7.46 -4.84 -10.64
N LEU A 65 8.47 -3.99 -10.49
CA LEU A 65 8.35 -2.66 -9.90
C LEU A 65 7.33 -1.78 -10.65
N GLY A 66 7.30 -1.86 -11.98
CA GLY A 66 6.36 -1.07 -12.80
C GLY A 66 4.90 -1.31 -12.42
N SER A 67 4.49 -2.58 -12.25
CA SER A 67 3.14 -2.93 -11.82
C SER A 67 2.84 -2.39 -10.41
N GLY A 68 3.76 -2.58 -9.47
CA GLY A 68 3.61 -2.05 -8.10
C GLY A 68 3.43 -0.53 -8.08
N VAL A 69 4.22 0.20 -8.87
CA VAL A 69 4.14 1.67 -8.95
C VAL A 69 2.81 2.10 -9.59
N VAL A 70 2.40 1.49 -10.71
CA VAL A 70 1.11 1.85 -11.35
C VAL A 70 -0.06 1.58 -10.42
N ILE A 71 -0.08 0.44 -9.72
CA ILE A 71 -1.12 0.14 -8.72
C ILE A 71 -1.08 1.18 -7.59
N SER A 72 0.11 1.57 -7.13
CA SER A 72 0.28 2.59 -6.08
C SER A 72 -0.27 3.95 -6.46
N LEU A 73 -0.11 4.35 -7.72
CA LEU A 73 -0.59 5.65 -8.22
C LEU A 73 -2.10 5.66 -8.44
N LEU A 74 -2.66 4.58 -8.96
CA LEU A 74 -4.07 4.52 -9.32
C LEU A 74 -4.98 4.16 -8.13
N SER A 75 -4.50 3.38 -7.17
CA SER A 75 -5.32 2.92 -6.03
C SER A 75 -5.93 4.06 -5.19
N PRO A 76 -5.25 5.16 -4.84
CA PRO A 76 -5.87 6.24 -4.09
C PRO A 76 -6.84 7.09 -4.93
N VAL A 77 -6.64 7.14 -6.26
CA VAL A 77 -7.59 7.78 -7.18
C VAL A 77 -8.90 7.01 -7.20
N LEU A 78 -8.83 5.67 -7.30
CA LEU A 78 -10.01 4.80 -7.20
C LEU A 78 -10.69 4.94 -5.82
N ALA A 79 -9.91 4.92 -4.74
CA ALA A 79 -10.45 5.10 -3.39
C ALA A 79 -11.21 6.43 -3.24
N PHE A 80 -10.73 7.50 -3.85
CA PHE A 80 -11.41 8.80 -3.88
C PHE A 80 -12.69 8.74 -4.73
N ALA A 81 -12.62 8.21 -5.95
CA ALA A 81 -13.75 8.13 -6.87
C ALA A 81 -14.94 7.34 -6.28
N PHE A 82 -14.66 6.33 -5.45
CA PHE A 82 -15.68 5.53 -4.77
C PHE A 82 -16.00 6.01 -3.33
N GLY A 83 -15.55 7.20 -2.95
CA GLY A 83 -15.84 7.80 -1.64
C GLY A 83 -15.29 7.01 -0.44
N ILE A 84 -14.22 6.25 -0.64
CA ILE A 84 -13.50 5.53 0.43
C ILE A 84 -12.51 6.48 1.10
N GLN A 85 -11.82 7.30 0.30
CA GLN A 85 -10.93 8.36 0.77
C GLN A 85 -11.49 9.72 0.37
N PRO A 86 -12.09 10.47 1.32
CA PRO A 86 -12.83 11.69 0.97
C PRO A 86 -11.95 12.94 0.74
N GLN A 87 -10.66 12.90 1.08
CA GLN A 87 -9.77 14.06 0.98
C GLN A 87 -8.94 14.02 -0.31
N PRO A 88 -9.23 14.84 -1.32
CA PRO A 88 -8.53 14.81 -2.60
C PRO A 88 -7.05 15.20 -2.49
N PHE A 89 -6.69 16.12 -1.58
CA PHE A 89 -5.30 16.54 -1.37
C PHE A 89 -4.41 15.43 -0.79
N MET A 90 -4.99 14.35 -0.24
CA MET A 90 -4.25 13.19 0.24
C MET A 90 -3.90 12.19 -0.87
N ILE A 91 -4.55 12.26 -2.04
CA ILE A 91 -4.33 11.32 -3.15
C ILE A 91 -2.84 11.27 -3.55
N PRO A 92 -2.18 12.39 -3.90
CA PRO A 92 -0.79 12.34 -4.33
C PRO A 92 0.16 11.84 -3.24
N VAL A 93 -0.12 12.17 -1.98
CA VAL A 93 0.71 11.73 -0.85
C VAL A 93 0.59 10.23 -0.62
N ILE A 94 -0.63 9.70 -0.64
CA ILE A 94 -0.87 8.25 -0.50
C ILE A 94 -0.23 7.52 -1.68
N ALA A 95 -0.38 8.02 -2.90
CA ALA A 95 0.23 7.46 -4.10
C ALA A 95 1.76 7.40 -3.98
N CYS A 96 2.40 8.51 -3.60
CA CYS A 96 3.85 8.58 -3.41
C CYS A 96 4.33 7.65 -2.28
N GLY A 97 3.64 7.63 -1.14
CA GLY A 97 4.00 6.74 -0.02
C GLY A 97 3.90 5.25 -0.38
N ASN A 98 2.88 4.87 -1.15
CA ASN A 98 2.72 3.51 -1.66
C ASN A 98 3.78 3.16 -2.71
N ALA A 99 4.06 4.08 -3.65
CA ALA A 99 5.11 3.89 -4.65
C ALA A 99 6.49 3.77 -3.98
N LEU A 100 6.75 4.57 -2.96
CA LEU A 100 7.98 4.53 -2.18
C LEU A 100 8.14 3.19 -1.45
N LEU A 101 7.07 2.63 -0.88
CA LEU A 101 7.07 1.28 -0.29
C LEU A 101 7.52 0.24 -1.33
N CYS A 102 6.95 0.26 -2.53
CA CYS A 102 7.29 -0.66 -3.61
C CYS A 102 8.74 -0.50 -4.07
N LEU A 103 9.19 0.75 -4.26
CA LEU A 103 10.53 1.09 -4.71
C LEU A 103 11.59 0.61 -3.71
N ILE A 104 11.43 0.97 -2.44
CA ILE A 104 12.39 0.63 -1.38
C ILE A 104 12.43 -0.88 -1.16
N TYR A 105 11.28 -1.55 -1.10
CA TYR A 105 11.22 -3.01 -1.01
C TYR A 105 12.01 -3.66 -2.16
N ARG A 106 11.78 -3.23 -3.41
CA ARG A 106 12.47 -3.78 -4.58
C ARG A 106 13.97 -3.49 -4.56
N LEU A 107 14.36 -2.28 -4.14
CA LEU A 107 15.75 -1.88 -4.01
C LEU A 107 16.48 -2.76 -2.98
N LEU A 108 15.93 -2.89 -1.79
CA LEU A 108 16.53 -3.67 -0.71
C LEU A 108 16.62 -5.17 -1.06
N ALA A 109 15.53 -5.73 -1.60
CA ALA A 109 15.48 -7.16 -1.94
C ALA A 109 16.34 -7.54 -3.16
N LYS A 110 16.38 -6.70 -4.21
CA LYS A 110 17.02 -7.04 -5.48
C LYS A 110 18.41 -6.44 -5.68
N ARG A 111 18.67 -5.24 -5.16
CA ARG A 111 19.98 -4.57 -5.30
C ARG A 111 20.90 -4.82 -4.12
N LEU A 112 20.37 -4.79 -2.92
CA LEU A 112 21.15 -5.02 -1.70
C LEU A 112 21.07 -6.46 -1.20
N HIS A 113 20.33 -7.34 -1.90
CA HIS A 113 20.19 -8.76 -1.59
C HIS A 113 19.81 -9.05 -0.13
N LEU A 114 19.08 -8.11 0.51
CA LEU A 114 18.60 -8.31 1.87
C LEU A 114 17.50 -9.36 1.90
N SER A 115 17.39 -10.01 3.05
CA SER A 115 16.27 -10.95 3.27
C SER A 115 14.93 -10.26 3.08
N GLY A 116 13.91 -11.00 2.66
CA GLY A 116 12.57 -10.45 2.43
C GLY A 116 12.02 -9.70 3.65
N LEU A 117 12.30 -10.21 4.86
CA LEU A 117 11.89 -9.56 6.11
C LEU A 117 12.56 -8.20 6.31
N LEU A 118 13.88 -8.11 6.16
CA LEU A 118 14.62 -6.84 6.27
C LEU A 118 14.17 -5.84 5.21
N SER A 119 13.89 -6.31 4.00
CA SER A 119 13.37 -5.48 2.91
C SER A 119 11.99 -4.90 3.23
N VAL A 120 11.11 -5.69 3.83
CA VAL A 120 9.78 -5.22 4.30
C VAL A 120 9.93 -4.19 5.42
N ILE A 121 10.76 -4.48 6.43
CA ILE A 121 10.97 -3.56 7.56
C ILE A 121 11.52 -2.22 7.05
N GLY A 122 12.57 -2.24 6.23
CA GLY A 122 13.16 -1.03 5.66
C GLY A 122 12.16 -0.22 4.82
N ALA A 123 11.39 -0.88 3.97
CA ALA A 123 10.36 -0.22 3.16
C ALA A 123 9.24 0.38 4.02
N ALA A 124 8.79 -0.32 5.07
CA ALA A 124 7.77 0.16 6.00
C ALA A 124 8.25 1.39 6.79
N LEU A 125 9.50 1.38 7.26
CA LEU A 125 10.11 2.51 7.97
C LEU A 125 10.20 3.75 7.08
N VAL A 126 10.66 3.60 5.84
CA VAL A 126 10.77 4.71 4.89
C VAL A 126 9.39 5.28 4.56
N LYS A 127 8.38 4.43 4.30
CA LYS A 127 7.01 4.87 4.08
C LYS A 127 6.44 5.61 5.30
N CYS A 128 6.64 5.07 6.50
CA CYS A 128 6.19 5.70 7.75
C CYS A 128 6.84 7.08 7.93
N GLY A 129 8.15 7.17 7.76
CA GLY A 129 8.89 8.44 7.84
C GLY A 129 8.43 9.46 6.81
N PHE A 130 8.18 9.04 5.58
CA PHE A 130 7.62 9.89 4.54
C PHE A 130 6.28 10.49 4.95
N PHE A 131 5.35 9.69 5.43
CA PHE A 131 4.05 10.21 5.88
C PHE A 131 4.17 11.10 7.12
N TYR A 132 5.03 10.72 8.06
CA TYR A 132 5.26 11.51 9.27
C TYR A 132 5.76 12.93 8.96
N LEU A 133 6.58 13.07 7.92
CA LEU A 133 7.10 14.37 7.49
C LEU A 133 6.13 15.15 6.60
N THR A 134 5.41 14.49 5.69
CA THR A 134 4.63 15.18 4.66
C THR A 134 3.20 15.47 5.08
N VAL A 135 2.53 14.54 5.78
CA VAL A 135 1.09 14.68 6.09
C VAL A 135 0.78 15.86 7.02
N PRO A 136 1.51 16.13 8.11
CA PRO A 136 1.23 17.28 8.97
C PRO A 136 1.29 18.61 8.20
N THR A 137 2.27 18.75 7.31
CA THR A 137 2.46 19.96 6.49
C THR A 137 1.29 20.15 5.52
N LEU A 138 0.90 19.09 4.81
CA LEU A 138 -0.23 19.14 3.87
C LEU A 138 -1.57 19.38 4.56
N VAL A 139 -1.79 18.74 5.69
CA VAL A 139 -3.00 18.95 6.48
C VAL A 139 -3.07 20.40 6.99
N ARG A 140 -1.93 20.97 7.39
CA ARG A 140 -1.87 22.39 7.81
C ARG A 140 -2.24 23.34 6.66
N LEU A 141 -1.83 23.03 5.43
CA LEU A 141 -2.04 23.89 4.25
C LEU A 141 -3.42 23.71 3.62
N PHE A 142 -3.93 22.49 3.55
CA PHE A 142 -5.09 22.16 2.72
C PHE A 142 -6.32 21.65 3.49
N ALA A 143 -6.17 21.19 4.74
CA ALA A 143 -7.32 20.70 5.49
C ALA A 143 -8.10 21.86 6.12
N PRO A 144 -9.44 21.87 5.95
CA PRO A 144 -10.28 22.82 6.66
C PRO A 144 -10.17 22.64 8.16
N GLU A 145 -10.49 23.68 8.91
CA GLU A 145 -10.54 23.58 10.37
C GLU A 145 -11.63 22.60 10.80
N GLY A 146 -11.27 21.71 11.72
CA GLY A 146 -12.20 20.70 12.20
C GLY A 146 -11.51 19.40 12.69
N PRO A 147 -12.31 18.36 13.01
CA PRO A 147 -11.80 17.11 13.57
C PRO A 147 -10.78 16.41 12.66
N GLN A 148 -10.93 16.54 11.33
CA GLN A 148 -10.04 15.90 10.35
C GLN A 148 -8.61 16.45 10.41
N ARG A 149 -8.43 17.75 10.73
CA ARG A 149 -7.11 18.39 10.86
C ARG A 149 -6.28 17.76 11.97
N LYS A 150 -6.93 17.25 13.00
CA LYS A 150 -6.28 16.53 14.12
C LYS A 150 -6.15 15.02 13.83
N ALA A 151 -7.14 14.44 13.16
CA ALA A 151 -7.21 13.00 12.91
C ALA A 151 -6.22 12.51 11.84
N LEU A 152 -6.09 13.22 10.72
CA LEU A 152 -5.25 12.78 9.59
C LEU A 152 -3.78 12.58 9.96
N PRO A 153 -3.09 13.49 10.67
CA PRO A 153 -1.71 13.26 11.06
C PRO A 153 -1.53 12.01 11.93
N ILE A 154 -2.49 11.69 12.79
CA ILE A 154 -2.45 10.48 13.62
C ILE A 154 -2.64 9.23 12.74
N MET A 155 -3.62 9.23 11.85
CA MET A 155 -3.93 8.10 10.95
C MET A 155 -2.81 7.78 9.98
N PHE A 156 -2.03 8.79 9.58
CA PHE A 156 -0.92 8.67 8.61
C PHE A 156 0.47 8.77 9.26
N SER A 157 0.59 8.47 10.54
CA SER A 157 1.87 8.36 11.25
C SER A 157 2.27 6.89 11.44
N TRP A 158 2.54 6.49 12.68
CA TRP A 158 2.91 5.11 13.04
C TRP A 158 1.93 4.02 12.57
N PRO A 159 0.59 4.24 12.44
CA PRO A 159 -0.30 3.22 11.92
C PRO A 159 0.04 2.79 10.50
N GLN A 160 0.58 3.68 9.68
CA GLN A 160 1.02 3.34 8.32
C GLN A 160 2.24 2.42 8.31
N GLY A 161 3.15 2.59 9.26
CA GLY A 161 4.27 1.65 9.48
C GLY A 161 3.77 0.27 9.89
N LEU A 162 2.82 0.21 10.84
CA LEU A 162 2.22 -1.03 11.30
C LEU A 162 1.49 -1.78 10.17
N THR A 163 0.64 -1.09 9.41
CA THR A 163 -0.07 -1.70 8.27
C THR A 163 0.88 -2.15 7.16
N ALA A 164 1.97 -1.42 6.93
CA ALA A 164 2.99 -1.81 5.95
C ALA A 164 3.78 -3.05 6.42
N LEU A 165 4.09 -3.16 7.70
CA LEU A 165 4.73 -4.35 8.26
C LEU A 165 3.82 -5.58 8.19
N LEU A 166 2.58 -5.48 8.66
CA LEU A 166 1.62 -6.59 8.61
C LEU A 166 1.33 -7.02 7.16
N GLY A 167 1.09 -6.05 6.27
CA GLY A 167 0.89 -6.32 4.85
C GLY A 167 2.13 -6.95 4.20
N GLY A 168 3.32 -6.52 4.57
CA GLY A 168 4.57 -7.08 4.11
C GLY A 168 4.80 -8.52 4.58
N LEU A 169 4.47 -8.83 5.84
CA LEU A 169 4.54 -10.21 6.35
C LEU A 169 3.56 -11.14 5.62
N LEU A 170 2.34 -10.67 5.37
CA LEU A 170 1.36 -11.41 4.55
C LEU A 170 1.88 -11.61 3.12
N ALA A 171 2.46 -10.58 2.51
CA ALA A 171 3.05 -10.67 1.17
C ALA A 171 4.17 -11.72 1.12
N LEU A 172 5.07 -11.75 2.10
CA LEU A 172 6.13 -12.76 2.18
C LEU A 172 5.58 -14.18 2.32
N ALA A 173 4.51 -14.35 3.11
CA ALA A 173 3.86 -15.67 3.27
C ALA A 173 3.25 -16.13 1.92
N ILE A 174 2.57 -15.25 1.19
CA ILE A 174 1.99 -15.55 -0.13
C ILE A 174 3.10 -15.86 -1.13
N LEU A 175 4.14 -15.04 -1.22
CA LEU A 175 5.24 -15.24 -2.16
C LEU A 175 5.97 -16.57 -1.94
N ARG A 176 6.19 -16.98 -0.69
CA ARG A 176 6.77 -18.28 -0.38
C ARG A 176 5.89 -19.45 -0.86
N ARG A 177 4.57 -19.32 -0.76
CA ARG A 177 3.63 -20.34 -1.26
C ARG A 177 3.61 -20.41 -2.78
N LEU A 178 3.63 -19.27 -3.46
CA LEU A 178 3.69 -19.21 -4.92
C LEU A 178 4.98 -19.84 -5.45
N GLN A 179 6.13 -19.50 -4.88
CA GLN A 179 7.42 -20.10 -5.26
C GLN A 179 7.45 -21.63 -5.06
N LYS A 180 6.87 -22.11 -3.96
CA LYS A 180 6.80 -23.55 -3.72
C LYS A 180 5.90 -24.27 -4.76
N ALA A 181 4.80 -23.65 -5.16
CA ALA A 181 3.90 -24.21 -6.17
C ALA A 181 4.56 -24.28 -7.56
N GLU A 182 5.38 -23.29 -7.93
CA GLU A 182 6.12 -23.28 -9.20
C GLU A 182 7.21 -24.39 -9.26
N HIS A 183 7.76 -24.81 -8.12
CA HIS A 183 8.77 -25.87 -8.06
C HIS A 183 8.16 -27.27 -8.05
N THR A 184 6.84 -27.39 -7.82
CA THR A 184 6.13 -28.69 -7.77
C THR A 184 5.29 -28.97 -9.03
N ALA A 185 5.17 -28.02 -9.93
CA ALA A 185 4.49 -28.15 -11.22
C ALA A 185 5.48 -28.37 -12.36
#